data_e6ee32c55b1a8b8f6538a8acb42562c8
#
_entry.id   e6ee32c55b1a8b8f6538a8acb42562c8
#
_cell.length_a   1.000
_cell.length_b   1.000
_cell.length_c   1.000
_cell.angle_alpha   90.00
_cell.angle_beta   90.00
_cell.angle_gamma   90.00
#
_symmetry.space_group_name_H-M   'P 1'
#
loop_
_entity.id
_entity.type
_entity.pdbx_description
1 polymer ?
#
loop_
_entity_poly.entity_id
_entity_poly.type
_entity_poly.pdbx_seq_one_letter_code
_entity_poly.pdbx_strand_id
1 'polypeptide(L)'
;PLLIIITIPLTLIVTLLSFHLLDISLNIISLSGLILGVGMIVDNSIIVIDNVMQRWRQGMPLADALVKGTNEVFTPMLSSVLTTCSVFVPLIFLSGIAGALFYDQAMGVTIALFASLFVAVLVIPVYFMVLYRKRKTCPEGEVLDRKFHFNFYAPYERGIKWVLRNPVKSVTAFCLAIPAIFLIYKGLEKERLPYMEHNDALMKIDWNAGISVEENDVRVGDVLKQVDGLVQTSTAMVGVQDFVLSHTEDLTTSEAVVYFQAEDGETLR
;
A
#
# COMPACT_ATOMS: atom_id res chain seq x y z
N PRO A 1 6.74 21.02 15.09
CA PRO A 1 7.03 20.51 13.74
C PRO A 1 8.29 19.65 13.67
N LEU A 2 9.39 20.10 14.29
CA LEU A 2 10.71 19.42 14.22
C LEU A 2 10.66 18.00 14.82
N LEU A 3 9.90 17.78 15.90
CA LEU A 3 9.68 16.47 16.50
C LEU A 3 9.00 15.51 15.49
N ILE A 4 7.97 15.97 14.79
CA ILE A 4 7.23 15.18 13.81
C ILE A 4 8.13 14.78 12.63
N ILE A 5 8.97 15.69 12.15
CA ILE A 5 9.91 15.43 11.04
C ILE A 5 10.90 14.31 11.40
N ILE A 6 11.33 14.23 12.65
CA ILE A 6 12.27 13.20 13.12
C ILE A 6 11.57 11.87 13.35
N THR A 7 10.29 11.86 13.74
CA THR A 7 9.57 10.62 14.02
C THR A 7 9.34 9.77 12.78
N ILE A 8 9.15 10.39 11.61
CA ILE A 8 8.93 9.67 10.34
C ILE A 8 10.12 8.75 10.00
N PRO A 9 11.36 9.27 9.82
CA PRO A 9 12.49 8.41 9.48
C PRO A 9 12.81 7.41 10.59
N LEU A 10 12.62 7.78 11.86
CA LEU A 10 12.84 6.87 12.96
C LEU A 10 11.87 5.68 12.94
N THR A 11 10.59 5.94 12.71
CA THR A 11 9.58 4.87 12.60
C THR A 11 9.85 3.99 11.38
N LEU A 12 10.27 4.58 10.26
CA LEU A 12 10.66 3.81 9.08
C LEU A 12 11.83 2.87 9.37
N ILE A 13 12.87 3.34 10.08
CA ILE A 13 14.02 2.51 10.47
C ILE A 13 13.54 1.36 11.36
N VAL A 14 12.70 1.63 12.36
CA VAL A 14 12.15 0.59 13.23
C VAL A 14 11.30 -0.41 12.44
N THR A 15 10.51 0.03 11.48
CA THR A 15 9.70 -0.83 10.62
C THR A 15 10.58 -1.71 9.73
N LEU A 16 11.58 -1.14 9.07
CA LEU A 16 12.52 -1.89 8.23
C LEU A 16 13.34 -2.90 9.05
N LEU A 17 13.75 -2.52 10.26
CA LEU A 17 14.40 -3.46 11.19
C LEU A 17 13.45 -4.60 11.56
N SER A 18 12.18 -4.31 11.80
CA SER A 18 11.17 -5.34 12.10
C SER A 18 10.94 -6.26 10.91
N PHE A 19 10.95 -5.75 9.67
CA PHE A 19 10.89 -6.58 8.45
C PHE A 19 12.07 -7.56 8.39
N HIS A 20 13.27 -7.06 8.65
CA HIS A 20 14.46 -7.90 8.67
C HIS A 20 14.41 -9.00 9.76
N LEU A 21 13.92 -8.68 10.97
CA LEU A 21 13.80 -9.62 12.08
C LEU A 21 12.70 -10.68 11.86
N LEU A 22 11.69 -10.37 11.04
CA LEU A 22 10.56 -11.24 10.75
C LEU A 22 10.70 -11.95 9.38
N ASP A 23 11.88 -11.85 8.73
CA ASP A 23 12.18 -12.42 7.41
C ASP A 23 11.17 -12.00 6.32
N ILE A 24 10.62 -10.76 6.42
CA ILE A 24 9.73 -10.22 5.41
C ILE A 24 10.57 -9.63 4.28
N SER A 25 10.32 -10.10 3.06
CA SER A 25 11.03 -9.63 1.87
C SER A 25 10.67 -8.18 1.53
N LEU A 26 11.68 -7.38 1.18
CA LEU A 26 11.50 -6.03 0.65
C LEU A 26 11.18 -6.14 -0.86
N ASN A 27 9.91 -6.15 -1.18
CA ASN A 27 9.40 -6.15 -2.55
C ASN A 27 8.48 -4.94 -2.77
N ILE A 28 8.04 -4.71 -4.01
CA ILE A 28 7.16 -3.59 -4.38
C ILE A 28 5.87 -3.60 -3.54
N ILE A 29 5.38 -4.78 -3.19
CA ILE A 29 4.11 -4.97 -2.48
C ILE A 29 4.27 -4.65 -1.00
N SER A 30 5.30 -5.17 -0.32
CA SER A 30 5.59 -4.84 1.07
C SER A 30 5.93 -3.36 1.24
N LEU A 31 6.65 -2.76 0.26
CA LEU A 31 6.90 -1.32 0.23
C LEU A 31 5.63 -0.50 0.00
N SER A 32 4.68 -0.97 -0.81
CA SER A 32 3.37 -0.30 -0.96
C SER A 32 2.59 -0.28 0.35
N GLY A 33 2.63 -1.38 1.13
CA GLY A 33 2.11 -1.45 2.48
C GLY A 33 2.79 -0.45 3.42
N LEU A 34 4.12 -0.36 3.35
CA LEU A 34 4.88 0.63 4.12
C LEU A 34 4.48 2.07 3.78
N ILE A 35 4.36 2.41 2.49
CA ILE A 35 3.94 3.74 2.03
C ILE A 35 2.53 4.08 2.55
N LEU A 36 1.60 3.13 2.48
CA LEU A 36 0.26 3.29 3.06
C LEU A 36 0.34 3.53 4.58
N GLY A 37 1.20 2.78 5.27
CA GLY A 37 1.45 2.93 6.71
C GLY A 37 2.06 4.28 7.07
N VAL A 38 2.93 4.86 6.24
CA VAL A 38 3.60 6.15 6.50
C VAL A 38 2.58 7.27 6.74
N GLY A 39 1.49 7.30 5.98
CA GLY A 39 0.43 8.28 6.18
C GLY A 39 -0.20 8.21 7.58
N MET A 40 -0.29 7.02 8.16
CA MET A 40 -0.89 6.78 9.49
C MET A 40 0.15 6.84 10.63
N ILE A 41 1.44 6.73 10.32
CA ILE A 41 2.54 6.80 11.29
C ILE A 41 2.57 8.14 12.01
N VAL A 42 2.33 9.22 11.30
CA VAL A 42 2.42 10.58 11.81
C VAL A 42 1.32 10.88 12.82
N ASP A 43 0.15 10.31 12.64
CA ASP A 43 -1.03 10.59 13.48
C ASP A 43 -0.81 10.22 14.94
N ASN A 44 -0.24 9.05 15.22
CA ASN A 44 0.08 8.64 16.59
C ASN A 44 1.03 9.61 17.29
N SER A 45 2.04 10.07 16.56
CA SER A 45 3.03 11.03 17.05
C SER A 45 2.42 12.40 17.37
N ILE A 46 1.52 12.88 16.52
CA ILE A 46 0.82 14.16 16.70
C ILE A 46 -0.06 14.11 17.95
N ILE A 47 -0.82 13.02 18.14
CA ILE A 47 -1.72 12.85 19.28
C ILE A 47 -0.95 12.92 20.61
N VAL A 48 0.19 12.21 20.71
CA VAL A 48 1.02 12.23 21.92
C VAL A 48 1.58 13.63 22.18
N ILE A 49 2.17 14.26 21.15
CA ILE A 49 2.77 15.59 21.28
C ILE A 49 1.70 16.63 21.68
N ASP A 50 0.54 16.59 21.05
CA ASP A 50 -0.53 17.56 21.32
C ASP A 50 -1.06 17.43 22.76
N ASN A 51 -1.32 16.19 23.21
CA ASN A 51 -1.81 15.98 24.57
C ASN A 51 -0.77 16.35 25.62
N VAL A 52 0.51 16.00 25.42
CA VAL A 52 1.60 16.41 26.31
C VAL A 52 1.72 17.94 26.37
N MET A 53 1.65 18.61 25.23
CA MET A 53 1.69 20.08 25.15
C MET A 53 0.50 20.70 25.87
N GLN A 54 -0.68 20.14 25.74
CA GLN A 54 -1.89 20.61 26.41
C GLN A 54 -1.74 20.51 27.93
N ARG A 55 -1.21 19.36 28.45
CA ARG A 55 -0.99 19.21 29.89
C ARG A 55 0.08 20.15 30.42
N TRP A 56 1.15 20.36 29.66
CA TRP A 56 2.20 21.32 30.01
C TRP A 56 1.69 22.77 30.04
N ARG A 57 0.84 23.17 29.08
CA ARG A 57 0.19 24.49 29.05
C ARG A 57 -0.75 24.71 30.25
N GLN A 58 -1.32 23.66 30.80
CA GLN A 58 -2.15 23.71 32.01
C GLN A 58 -1.35 23.93 33.30
N GLY A 59 -0.03 24.14 33.19
CA GLY A 59 0.86 24.40 34.33
C GLY A 59 1.46 23.16 34.98
N MET A 60 1.30 21.98 34.37
CA MET A 60 1.88 20.75 34.90
C MET A 60 3.39 20.75 34.65
N PRO A 61 4.24 20.26 35.60
CA PRO A 61 5.65 20.07 35.35
C PRO A 61 5.91 19.20 34.12
N LEU A 62 6.97 19.50 33.35
CA LEU A 62 7.22 18.83 32.08
C LEU A 62 7.29 17.29 32.20
N ALA A 63 7.95 16.77 33.25
CA ALA A 63 8.04 15.33 33.48
C ALA A 63 6.66 14.68 33.70
N ASP A 64 5.83 15.31 34.53
CA ASP A 64 4.49 14.81 34.83
C ASP A 64 3.56 14.94 33.62
N ALA A 65 3.70 16.03 32.85
CA ALA A 65 2.94 16.26 31.62
C ALA A 65 3.26 15.20 30.57
N LEU A 66 4.54 14.78 30.45
CA LEU A 66 4.95 13.70 29.55
C LEU A 66 4.36 12.36 29.93
N VAL A 67 4.49 11.96 31.20
CA VAL A 67 3.98 10.67 31.67
C VAL A 67 2.45 10.64 31.59
N LYS A 68 1.79 11.63 32.15
CA LYS A 68 0.31 11.68 32.18
C LYS A 68 -0.28 11.86 30.80
N GLY A 69 0.27 12.80 30.01
CA GLY A 69 -0.19 13.08 28.66
C GLY A 69 -0.06 11.86 27.72
N THR A 70 1.02 11.11 27.83
CA THR A 70 1.20 9.87 27.04
C THR A 70 0.26 8.76 27.50
N ASN A 71 0.10 8.54 28.81
CA ASN A 71 -0.77 7.50 29.35
C ASN A 71 -2.25 7.72 28.99
N GLU A 72 -2.72 8.96 29.00
CA GLU A 72 -4.10 9.29 28.66
C GLU A 72 -4.48 8.92 27.23
N VAL A 73 -3.55 9.04 26.29
CA VAL A 73 -3.79 8.76 24.87
C VAL A 73 -3.40 7.35 24.46
N PHE A 74 -2.68 6.61 25.29
CA PHE A 74 -2.21 5.26 24.95
C PHE A 74 -3.35 4.31 24.61
N THR A 75 -4.36 4.20 25.47
CA THR A 75 -5.50 3.29 25.24
C THR A 75 -6.30 3.63 23.98
N PRO A 76 -6.69 4.89 23.74
CA PRO A 76 -7.34 5.28 22.47
C PRO A 76 -6.47 4.98 21.25
N MET A 77 -5.17 5.26 21.30
CA MET A 77 -4.24 4.99 20.19
C MET A 77 -4.11 3.49 19.92
N LEU A 78 -3.93 2.67 20.96
CA LEU A 78 -3.90 1.21 20.82
C LEU A 78 -5.20 0.68 20.20
N SER A 79 -6.36 1.15 20.66
CA SER A 79 -7.64 0.79 20.07
C SER A 79 -7.74 1.18 18.59
N SER A 80 -7.27 2.37 18.23
CA SER A 80 -7.26 2.84 16.84
C SER A 80 -6.36 1.95 15.96
N VAL A 81 -5.14 1.64 16.42
CA VAL A 81 -4.21 0.76 15.71
C VAL A 81 -4.82 -0.63 15.53
N LEU A 82 -5.39 -1.22 16.59
CA LEU A 82 -6.03 -2.54 16.51
C LEU A 82 -7.23 -2.54 15.56
N THR A 83 -8.04 -1.49 15.57
CA THR A 83 -9.18 -1.35 14.64
C THR A 83 -8.69 -1.25 13.20
N THR A 84 -7.65 -0.48 12.94
CA THR A 84 -7.06 -0.38 11.60
C THR A 84 -6.46 -1.71 11.15
N CYS A 85 -5.72 -2.40 12.01
CA CYS A 85 -5.17 -3.73 11.70
C CYS A 85 -6.27 -4.74 11.41
N SER A 86 -7.43 -4.67 12.09
CA SER A 86 -8.53 -5.61 11.88
C SER A 86 -9.10 -5.57 10.45
N VAL A 87 -8.96 -4.44 9.76
CA VAL A 87 -9.36 -4.31 8.34
C VAL A 87 -8.45 -5.14 7.42
N PHE A 88 -7.19 -5.35 7.81
CA PHE A 88 -6.21 -6.14 7.03
C PHE A 88 -6.26 -7.64 7.34
N VAL A 89 -6.86 -8.04 8.48
CA VAL A 89 -6.99 -9.46 8.85
C VAL A 89 -7.62 -10.33 7.77
N PRO A 90 -8.73 -9.93 7.10
CA PRO A 90 -9.31 -10.73 6.02
C PRO A 90 -8.37 -10.97 4.84
N LEU A 91 -7.43 -10.05 4.57
CA LEU A 91 -6.49 -10.18 3.46
C LEU A 91 -5.47 -11.31 3.67
N ILE A 92 -5.17 -11.63 4.93
CA ILE A 92 -4.26 -12.72 5.30
C ILE A 92 -4.86 -14.10 4.97
N PHE A 93 -6.19 -14.20 4.91
CA PHE A 93 -6.89 -15.44 4.60
C PHE A 93 -7.20 -15.63 3.10
N LEU A 94 -6.80 -14.69 2.25
CA LEU A 94 -6.91 -14.86 0.81
C LEU A 94 -5.96 -15.96 0.32
N SER A 95 -6.41 -16.74 -0.65
CA SER A 95 -5.63 -17.81 -1.28
C SER A 95 -5.21 -17.46 -2.71
N GLY A 96 -4.25 -18.22 -3.25
CA GLY A 96 -3.74 -18.00 -4.61
C GLY A 96 -2.84 -16.79 -4.74
N ILE A 97 -2.67 -16.29 -5.96
CA ILE A 97 -1.79 -15.15 -6.29
C ILE A 97 -2.20 -13.89 -5.52
N ALA A 98 -3.51 -13.62 -5.43
CA ALA A 98 -4.03 -12.49 -4.67
C ALA A 98 -3.65 -12.57 -3.18
N GLY A 99 -3.72 -13.77 -2.59
CA GLY A 99 -3.31 -14.00 -1.20
C GLY A 99 -1.85 -13.68 -0.97
N ALA A 100 -0.96 -14.16 -1.84
CA ALA A 100 0.48 -13.90 -1.74
C ALA A 100 0.78 -12.40 -1.82
N LEU A 101 0.13 -11.67 -2.73
CA LEU A 101 0.31 -10.24 -2.91
C LEU A 101 -0.20 -9.43 -1.70
N PHE A 102 -1.41 -9.68 -1.26
CA PHE A 102 -2.03 -8.91 -0.18
C PHE A 102 -1.50 -9.26 1.21
N TYR A 103 -0.96 -10.48 1.40
CA TYR A 103 -0.33 -10.88 2.65
C TYR A 103 0.85 -9.96 3.02
N ASP A 104 1.81 -9.78 2.10
CA ASP A 104 2.99 -8.93 2.32
C ASP A 104 2.58 -7.48 2.58
N GLN A 105 1.57 -6.97 1.85
CA GLN A 105 1.05 -5.64 2.05
C GLN A 105 0.39 -5.47 3.44
N ALA A 106 -0.47 -6.42 3.84
CA ALA A 106 -1.16 -6.39 5.12
C ALA A 106 -0.18 -6.46 6.29
N MET A 107 0.83 -7.33 6.19
CA MET A 107 1.90 -7.43 7.20
C MET A 107 2.72 -6.15 7.26
N GLY A 108 3.07 -5.56 6.10
CA GLY A 108 3.80 -4.31 6.03
C GLY A 108 3.09 -3.16 6.75
N VAL A 109 1.80 -2.97 6.49
CA VAL A 109 0.98 -1.95 7.19
C VAL A 109 0.89 -2.23 8.68
N THR A 110 0.60 -3.48 9.05
CA THR A 110 0.42 -3.86 10.46
C THR A 110 1.69 -3.58 11.27
N ILE A 111 2.85 -3.99 10.77
CA ILE A 111 4.13 -3.76 11.44
C ILE A 111 4.44 -2.26 11.53
N ALA A 112 4.19 -1.51 10.46
CA ALA A 112 4.39 -0.06 10.46
C ALA A 112 3.53 0.65 11.50
N LEU A 113 2.27 0.23 11.68
CA LEU A 113 1.37 0.79 12.68
C LEU A 113 1.83 0.49 14.13
N PHE A 114 2.24 -0.74 14.41
CA PHE A 114 2.77 -1.09 15.73
C PHE A 114 4.11 -0.41 16.00
N ALA A 115 4.99 -0.31 15.01
CA ALA A 115 6.25 0.44 15.13
C ALA A 115 5.98 1.93 15.42
N SER A 116 4.98 2.53 14.76
CA SER A 116 4.55 3.90 15.02
C SER A 116 4.05 4.09 16.45
N LEU A 117 3.20 3.19 16.92
CA LEU A 117 2.70 3.23 18.30
C LEU A 117 3.85 3.15 19.31
N PHE A 118 4.79 2.23 19.08
CA PHE A 118 5.97 2.06 19.92
C PHE A 118 6.84 3.34 19.96
N VAL A 119 7.14 3.92 18.82
CA VAL A 119 7.90 5.16 18.72
C VAL A 119 7.15 6.32 19.38
N ALA A 120 5.83 6.43 19.16
CA ALA A 120 5.01 7.49 19.72
C ALA A 120 4.97 7.45 21.25
N VAL A 121 4.90 6.27 21.84
CA VAL A 121 4.74 6.10 23.29
C VAL A 121 6.08 6.14 24.04
N LEU A 122 7.14 5.60 23.46
CA LEU A 122 8.43 5.48 24.13
C LEU A 122 9.45 6.54 23.70
N VAL A 123 9.61 6.72 22.40
CA VAL A 123 10.69 7.57 21.90
C VAL A 123 10.34 9.04 21.94
N ILE A 124 9.11 9.41 21.58
CA ILE A 124 8.68 10.80 21.54
C ILE A 124 8.74 11.47 22.92
N PRO A 125 8.22 10.89 24.02
CA PRO A 125 8.33 11.51 25.33
C PRO A 125 9.77 11.73 25.78
N VAL A 126 10.64 10.76 25.52
CA VAL A 126 12.08 10.88 25.85
C VAL A 126 12.73 11.99 25.05
N TYR A 127 12.48 12.02 23.73
CA TYR A 127 13.02 13.04 22.85
C TYR A 127 12.49 14.45 23.19
N PHE A 128 11.20 14.53 23.51
CA PHE A 128 10.56 15.76 23.96
C PHE A 128 11.20 16.27 25.26
N MET A 129 11.44 15.36 26.24
CA MET A 129 12.14 15.68 27.48
C MET A 129 13.53 16.27 27.22
N VAL A 130 14.33 15.62 26.36
CA VAL A 130 15.69 16.08 26.04
C VAL A 130 15.67 17.48 25.41
N LEU A 131 14.73 17.71 24.48
CA LEU A 131 14.64 18.97 23.74
C LEU A 131 14.20 20.16 24.62
N TYR A 132 13.25 19.89 25.52
CA TYR A 132 12.63 20.94 26.34
C TYR A 132 13.12 21.00 27.81
N ARG A 133 14.06 20.15 28.21
CA ARG A 133 14.60 20.07 29.58
C ARG A 133 15.06 21.41 30.17
N LYS A 134 15.58 22.30 29.34
CA LYS A 134 16.08 23.63 29.77
C LYS A 134 14.98 24.70 29.84
N ARG A 135 13.79 24.42 29.36
CA ARG A 135 12.67 25.40 29.34
C ARG A 135 11.77 25.17 30.56
N LYS A 136 11.51 26.23 31.30
CA LYS A 136 10.61 26.21 32.47
C LYS A 136 9.14 26.37 32.11
N THR A 137 8.85 26.97 30.96
CA THR A 137 7.50 27.28 30.49
C THR A 137 7.27 26.67 29.11
N CYS A 138 6.02 26.26 28.85
CA CYS A 138 5.61 25.78 27.54
C CYS A 138 5.87 26.87 26.50
N PRO A 139 6.47 26.56 25.35
CA PRO A 139 6.57 27.53 24.27
C PRO A 139 5.16 27.84 23.79
N GLU A 140 4.67 29.02 24.10
CA GLU A 140 3.49 29.55 23.47
C GLU A 140 3.74 29.65 21.97
N GLY A 141 2.73 29.36 21.16
CA GLY A 141 2.81 29.19 19.71
C GLY A 141 3.30 30.41 18.89
N GLU A 142 4.40 31.00 19.30
CA GLU A 142 4.95 32.24 18.68
C GLU A 142 5.62 32.06 17.31
N VAL A 143 5.86 30.81 16.86
CA VAL A 143 6.76 30.62 15.72
C VAL A 143 6.02 30.51 14.38
N LEU A 144 4.74 30.17 14.37
CA LEU A 144 3.96 30.03 13.12
C LEU A 144 2.94 31.15 12.90
N ASP A 145 2.56 31.88 13.94
CA ASP A 145 1.55 32.95 13.83
C ASP A 145 2.05 34.21 13.11
N ARG A 146 3.37 34.38 12.96
CA ARG A 146 3.96 35.63 12.47
C ARG A 146 4.16 35.74 10.95
N LYS A 147 4.06 34.63 10.18
CA LYS A 147 4.37 34.69 8.73
C LYS A 147 3.33 34.13 7.77
N PHE A 148 2.35 33.39 8.24
CA PHE A 148 1.26 32.89 7.38
C PHE A 148 -0.10 33.32 7.95
N HIS A 149 -0.44 34.60 7.72
CA HIS A 149 -1.80 35.13 7.94
C HIS A 149 -2.76 34.64 6.85
N PHE A 150 -2.85 33.33 6.65
CA PHE A 150 -4.00 32.78 5.97
C PHE A 150 -5.08 32.61 7.05
N ASN A 151 -5.96 33.59 7.14
CA ASN A 151 -7.01 33.63 8.14
C ASN A 151 -8.09 32.57 7.81
N PHE A 152 -7.70 31.29 7.85
CA PHE A 152 -8.58 30.14 7.58
C PHE A 152 -9.65 29.98 8.66
N TYR A 153 -9.42 30.58 9.82
CA TYR A 153 -10.32 30.46 10.96
C TYR A 153 -11.68 31.15 10.69
N ALA A 154 -11.69 32.30 10.08
CA ALA A 154 -12.92 33.06 9.82
C ALA A 154 -13.86 32.38 8.78
N PRO A 155 -13.39 31.80 7.64
CA PRO A 155 -14.27 31.02 6.76
C PRO A 155 -14.72 29.70 7.38
N TYR A 156 -13.84 29.03 8.14
CA TYR A 156 -14.17 27.79 8.85
C TYR A 156 -15.26 28.01 9.90
N GLU A 157 -15.11 29.02 10.74
CA GLU A 157 -16.10 29.38 11.77
C GLU A 157 -17.45 29.76 11.16
N ARG A 158 -17.45 30.52 10.05
CA ARG A 158 -18.68 30.83 9.30
C ARG A 158 -19.32 29.57 8.71
N GLY A 159 -18.53 28.66 8.17
CA GLY A 159 -19.01 27.37 7.64
C GLY A 159 -19.68 26.52 8.71
N ILE A 160 -19.03 26.34 9.87
CA ILE A 160 -19.60 25.58 10.99
C ILE A 160 -20.86 26.25 11.53
N LYS A 161 -20.84 27.57 11.75
CA LYS A 161 -22.03 28.29 12.21
C LYS A 161 -23.19 28.16 11.24
N TRP A 162 -22.93 28.18 9.92
CA TRP A 162 -23.96 27.97 8.90
C TRP A 162 -24.54 26.54 8.94
N VAL A 163 -23.69 25.52 9.06
CA VAL A 163 -24.11 24.10 9.18
C VAL A 163 -24.99 23.93 10.42
N LEU A 164 -24.53 24.41 11.57
CA LEU A 164 -25.29 24.31 12.84
C LEU A 164 -26.60 25.10 12.82
N ARG A 165 -26.63 26.24 12.12
CA ARG A 165 -27.84 27.06 12.00
C ARG A 165 -28.88 26.46 11.01
N ASN A 166 -28.44 25.61 10.09
CA ASN A 166 -29.30 24.98 9.10
C ASN A 166 -29.17 23.44 9.09
N PRO A 167 -29.50 22.77 10.19
CA PRO A 167 -29.24 21.32 10.33
C PRO A 167 -29.95 20.50 9.23
N VAL A 168 -31.21 20.84 8.90
CA VAL A 168 -31.99 20.13 7.88
C VAL A 168 -31.32 20.24 6.51
N LYS A 169 -30.90 21.44 6.09
CA LYS A 169 -30.21 21.62 4.78
C LYS A 169 -28.88 20.87 4.73
N SER A 170 -28.14 20.86 5.81
CA SER A 170 -26.85 20.18 5.91
C SER A 170 -27.01 18.66 5.84
N VAL A 171 -27.98 18.10 6.55
CA VAL A 171 -28.32 16.67 6.49
C VAL A 171 -28.82 16.29 5.10
N THR A 172 -29.71 17.12 4.50
CA THR A 172 -30.21 16.87 3.13
C THR A 172 -29.09 16.88 2.09
N ALA A 173 -28.15 17.83 2.20
CA ALA A 173 -26.98 17.89 1.29
C ALA A 173 -26.10 16.65 1.43
N PHE A 174 -25.87 16.18 2.66
CA PHE A 174 -25.11 14.96 2.91
C PHE A 174 -25.85 13.71 2.37
N CYS A 175 -27.16 13.61 2.60
CA CYS A 175 -27.96 12.50 2.06
C CYS A 175 -28.01 12.49 0.52
N LEU A 176 -27.99 13.67 -0.13
CA LEU A 176 -27.91 13.77 -1.58
C LEU A 176 -26.53 13.35 -2.14
N ALA A 177 -25.47 13.46 -1.38
CA ALA A 177 -24.15 13.00 -1.79
C ALA A 177 -24.10 11.47 -2.03
N ILE A 178 -24.86 10.68 -1.27
CA ILE A 178 -24.89 9.21 -1.40
C ILE A 178 -25.38 8.77 -2.78
N PRO A 179 -26.56 9.19 -3.28
CA PRO A 179 -27.00 8.83 -4.62
C PRO A 179 -26.12 9.43 -5.72
N ALA A 180 -25.53 10.62 -5.49
CA ALA A 180 -24.57 11.20 -6.43
C ALA A 180 -23.32 10.32 -6.58
N ILE A 181 -22.75 9.81 -5.47
CA ILE A 181 -21.64 8.85 -5.51
C ILE A 181 -22.04 7.59 -6.26
N PHE A 182 -23.24 7.07 -6.04
CA PHE A 182 -23.73 5.88 -6.75
C PHE A 182 -23.89 6.09 -8.26
N LEU A 183 -24.35 7.28 -8.69
CA LEU A 183 -24.44 7.64 -10.09
C LEU A 183 -23.05 7.76 -10.74
N ILE A 184 -22.10 8.40 -10.06
CA ILE A 184 -20.70 8.49 -10.53
C ILE A 184 -20.10 7.09 -10.64
N TYR A 185 -20.31 6.24 -9.63
CA TYR A 185 -19.81 4.86 -9.64
C TYR A 185 -20.36 4.02 -10.81
N LYS A 186 -21.60 4.26 -11.23
CA LYS A 186 -22.16 3.59 -12.41
C LYS A 186 -21.56 4.06 -13.74
N GLY A 187 -21.11 5.31 -13.80
CA GLY A 187 -20.49 5.89 -15.01
C GLY A 187 -19.00 5.59 -15.13
N LEU A 188 -18.35 5.02 -14.11
CA LEU A 188 -16.94 4.63 -14.18
C LEU A 188 -16.81 3.27 -14.86
N GLU A 189 -15.93 3.20 -15.84
CA GLU A 189 -15.47 1.93 -16.41
C GLU A 189 -14.74 1.12 -15.34
N LYS A 190 -15.13 -0.14 -15.21
CA LYS A 190 -14.61 -1.03 -14.15
C LYS A 190 -13.74 -2.09 -14.79
N GLU A 191 -12.44 -1.87 -14.75
CA GLU A 191 -11.46 -2.86 -15.12
C GLU A 191 -10.87 -3.49 -13.85
N ARG A 192 -10.72 -4.80 -13.84
CA ARG A 192 -10.14 -5.53 -12.69
C ARG A 192 -8.63 -5.37 -12.62
N LEU A 193 -8.00 -5.26 -13.77
CA LEU A 193 -6.56 -5.05 -13.94
C LEU A 193 -6.37 -4.03 -15.04
N PRO A 194 -5.33 -3.18 -14.97
CA PRO A 194 -4.98 -2.33 -16.09
C PRO A 194 -4.73 -3.20 -17.32
N TYR A 195 -5.17 -2.75 -18.48
CA TYR A 195 -4.91 -3.42 -19.74
C TYR A 195 -3.38 -3.50 -19.94
N MET A 196 -2.86 -4.70 -19.89
CA MET A 196 -1.46 -4.96 -20.26
C MET A 196 -1.47 -5.38 -21.73
N GLU A 197 -0.79 -4.60 -22.55
CA GLU A 197 -0.52 -5.00 -23.91
C GLU A 197 0.45 -6.18 -23.86
N HIS A 198 -0.03 -7.34 -24.28
CA HIS A 198 0.81 -8.52 -24.43
C HIS A 198 1.34 -8.54 -25.85
N ASN A 199 2.66 -8.42 -25.97
CA ASN A 199 3.39 -8.52 -27.23
C ASN A 199 3.87 -9.94 -27.47
N ASP A 200 3.44 -10.87 -26.63
CA ASP A 200 3.83 -12.28 -26.67
C ASP A 200 2.60 -13.18 -26.72
N ALA A 201 2.74 -14.27 -27.43
CA ALA A 201 1.72 -15.32 -27.52
C ALA A 201 2.37 -16.70 -27.41
N LEU A 202 1.63 -17.60 -26.77
CA LEU A 202 2.03 -19.00 -26.66
C LEU A 202 1.00 -19.87 -27.40
N MET A 203 1.44 -20.56 -28.42
CA MET A 203 0.64 -21.47 -29.23
C MET A 203 0.97 -22.91 -28.87
N LYS A 204 -0.02 -23.67 -28.39
CA LYS A 204 0.09 -25.12 -28.24
C LYS A 204 -0.43 -25.77 -29.51
N ILE A 205 0.39 -26.60 -30.14
CA ILE A 205 0.05 -27.36 -31.36
C ILE A 205 -0.05 -28.83 -30.92
N ASP A 206 -1.17 -29.45 -31.26
CA ASP A 206 -1.39 -30.89 -31.15
C ASP A 206 -1.88 -31.38 -32.51
N TRP A 207 -1.06 -32.18 -33.17
CA TRP A 207 -1.39 -32.73 -34.48
C TRP A 207 -2.45 -33.85 -34.40
N ASN A 208 -2.76 -34.34 -33.21
CA ASN A 208 -3.69 -35.45 -32.96
C ASN A 208 -3.44 -36.68 -33.88
N ALA A 209 -2.19 -36.94 -34.17
CA ALA A 209 -1.71 -38.01 -35.04
C ALA A 209 -0.45 -38.64 -34.44
N GLY A 210 -0.31 -39.94 -34.58
CA GLY A 210 0.90 -40.63 -34.10
C GLY A 210 2.10 -40.38 -35.01
N ILE A 211 2.67 -39.20 -34.92
CA ILE A 211 3.86 -38.79 -35.68
C ILE A 211 5.13 -38.86 -34.84
N SER A 212 6.27 -39.04 -35.51
CA SER A 212 7.55 -39.01 -34.80
C SER A 212 7.96 -37.56 -34.47
N VAL A 213 8.90 -37.40 -33.55
CA VAL A 213 9.42 -36.06 -33.15
C VAL A 213 10.06 -35.35 -34.35
N GLU A 214 10.73 -36.09 -35.22
CA GLU A 214 11.36 -35.55 -36.44
C GLU A 214 10.32 -34.99 -37.42
N GLU A 215 9.22 -35.68 -37.63
CA GLU A 215 8.13 -35.22 -38.47
C GLU A 215 7.42 -34.01 -37.84
N ASN A 216 7.26 -34.03 -36.50
CA ASN A 216 6.70 -32.92 -35.76
C ASN A 216 7.58 -31.65 -35.90
N ASP A 217 8.92 -31.80 -35.80
CA ASP A 217 9.86 -30.70 -35.94
C ASP A 217 9.80 -30.07 -37.35
N VAL A 218 9.69 -30.89 -38.39
CA VAL A 218 9.54 -30.42 -39.76
C VAL A 218 8.25 -29.60 -39.92
N ARG A 219 7.12 -30.10 -39.42
CA ARG A 219 5.81 -29.42 -39.49
C ARG A 219 5.79 -28.11 -38.71
N VAL A 220 6.38 -28.10 -37.52
CA VAL A 220 6.53 -26.87 -36.72
C VAL A 220 7.42 -25.87 -37.42
N GLY A 221 8.53 -26.34 -38.01
CA GLY A 221 9.44 -25.51 -38.85
C GLY A 221 8.70 -24.85 -40.03
N ASP A 222 7.75 -25.55 -40.67
CA ASP A 222 6.95 -24.97 -41.77
C ASP A 222 5.93 -23.94 -41.25
N VAL A 223 5.37 -24.13 -40.04
CA VAL A 223 4.54 -23.10 -39.39
C VAL A 223 5.38 -21.86 -39.08
N LEU A 224 6.56 -22.04 -38.50
CA LEU A 224 7.47 -20.93 -38.20
C LEU A 224 7.84 -20.10 -39.43
N LYS A 225 8.11 -20.75 -40.57
CA LYS A 225 8.40 -20.08 -41.86
C LYS A 225 7.23 -19.21 -42.33
N GLN A 226 5.98 -19.61 -42.07
CA GLN A 226 4.79 -18.82 -42.47
C GLN A 226 4.62 -17.57 -41.64
N VAL A 227 5.12 -17.58 -40.41
CA VAL A 227 5.03 -16.47 -39.45
C VAL A 227 6.31 -15.62 -39.47
N ASP A 228 7.35 -16.09 -40.16
CA ASP A 228 8.60 -15.36 -40.31
C ASP A 228 8.38 -14.00 -40.99
N GLY A 229 8.86 -12.93 -40.37
CA GLY A 229 8.61 -11.54 -40.79
C GLY A 229 7.38 -10.86 -40.14
N LEU A 230 6.51 -11.59 -39.46
CA LEU A 230 5.40 -11.02 -38.64
C LEU A 230 5.79 -10.90 -37.18
N VAL A 231 6.75 -11.71 -36.73
CA VAL A 231 7.19 -11.75 -35.32
C VAL A 231 8.69 -11.43 -35.23
N GLN A 232 9.06 -10.79 -34.12
CA GLN A 232 10.48 -10.48 -33.85
C GLN A 232 11.27 -11.71 -33.45
N THR A 233 10.68 -12.57 -32.65
CA THR A 233 11.34 -13.78 -32.13
C THR A 233 10.31 -14.89 -32.04
N SER A 234 10.72 -16.08 -32.43
CA SER A 234 9.96 -17.31 -32.27
C SER A 234 10.82 -18.38 -31.64
N THR A 235 10.29 -19.11 -30.67
CA THR A 235 10.95 -20.24 -30.04
C THR A 235 9.97 -21.41 -29.97
N ALA A 236 10.36 -22.57 -30.49
CA ALA A 236 9.52 -23.76 -30.43
C ALA A 236 10.14 -24.83 -29.56
N MET A 237 9.29 -25.49 -28.77
CA MET A 237 9.58 -26.71 -28.04
C MET A 237 8.78 -27.85 -28.67
N VAL A 238 9.46 -28.84 -29.23
CA VAL A 238 8.84 -29.89 -30.03
C VAL A 238 9.03 -31.25 -29.34
N GLY A 239 7.93 -31.95 -29.11
CA GLY A 239 7.97 -33.33 -28.59
C GLY A 239 8.34 -33.44 -27.12
N VAL A 240 8.68 -34.65 -26.71
CA VAL A 240 9.04 -35.00 -25.31
C VAL A 240 10.36 -34.32 -24.95
N GLN A 241 10.38 -33.61 -23.82
CA GLN A 241 11.60 -33.02 -23.29
C GLN A 241 11.79 -33.49 -21.84
N ASP A 242 12.90 -34.15 -21.59
CA ASP A 242 13.31 -34.59 -20.26
C ASP A 242 14.07 -33.46 -19.53
N PHE A 243 13.35 -32.53 -18.91
CA PHE A 243 13.95 -31.57 -17.99
C PHE A 243 13.79 -32.02 -16.54
N VAL A 244 14.87 -31.99 -15.76
CA VAL A 244 14.90 -32.38 -14.34
C VAL A 244 13.95 -31.55 -13.45
N LEU A 245 13.46 -30.41 -13.95
CA LEU A 245 12.57 -29.48 -13.22
C LEU A 245 11.22 -29.26 -13.93
N SER A 246 10.84 -30.07 -14.90
CA SER A 246 9.54 -29.91 -15.56
C SER A 246 8.42 -30.43 -14.64
N HIS A 247 7.59 -29.49 -14.16
CA HIS A 247 6.35 -29.77 -13.46
C HIS A 247 5.11 -29.44 -14.28
N THR A 248 5.27 -29.16 -15.55
CA THR A 248 4.20 -28.92 -16.52
C THR A 248 3.96 -30.19 -17.31
N GLU A 249 2.73 -30.37 -17.75
CA GLU A 249 2.27 -31.52 -18.55
C GLU A 249 3.31 -31.89 -19.62
N ASP A 250 3.84 -33.11 -19.57
CA ASP A 250 4.81 -33.61 -20.51
C ASP A 250 4.19 -33.57 -21.91
N LEU A 251 4.88 -32.95 -22.87
CA LEU A 251 4.46 -32.94 -24.26
C LEU A 251 4.60 -34.34 -24.84
N THR A 252 3.64 -34.74 -25.64
CA THR A 252 3.71 -36.00 -26.42
C THR A 252 4.56 -35.78 -27.68
N THR A 253 4.93 -36.86 -28.38
CA THR A 253 5.70 -36.79 -29.63
C THR A 253 5.01 -35.96 -30.71
N SER A 254 3.67 -35.85 -30.66
CA SER A 254 2.82 -35.12 -31.61
C SER A 254 2.49 -33.69 -31.16
N GLU A 255 2.94 -33.27 -30.01
CA GLU A 255 2.67 -31.94 -29.47
C GLU A 255 3.89 -31.01 -29.62
N ALA A 256 3.61 -29.71 -29.74
CA ALA A 256 4.62 -28.68 -29.70
C ALA A 256 4.06 -27.42 -29.03
N VAL A 257 4.94 -26.65 -28.40
CA VAL A 257 4.62 -25.33 -27.84
C VAL A 257 5.52 -24.32 -28.52
N VAL A 258 4.90 -23.32 -29.12
CA VAL A 258 5.59 -22.25 -29.83
C VAL A 258 5.33 -20.93 -29.11
N TYR A 259 6.39 -20.25 -28.74
CA TYR A 259 6.35 -18.90 -28.19
C TYR A 259 6.67 -17.90 -29.30
N PHE A 260 5.82 -16.89 -29.43
CA PHE A 260 5.99 -15.78 -30.37
C PHE A 260 6.10 -14.48 -29.62
N GLN A 261 6.99 -13.62 -30.06
CA GLN A 261 7.10 -12.24 -29.61
C GLN A 261 7.00 -11.32 -30.81
N ALA A 262 6.04 -10.42 -30.82
CA ALA A 262 5.84 -9.41 -31.84
C ALA A 262 6.26 -8.02 -31.36
N GLU A 263 6.34 -7.07 -32.28
CA GLU A 263 6.64 -5.67 -31.98
C GLU A 263 5.43 -4.99 -31.32
N ASP A 264 4.23 -5.32 -31.80
CA ASP A 264 2.96 -4.80 -31.29
C ASP A 264 1.96 -5.92 -31.03
N GLY A 265 1.11 -5.76 -29.99
CA GLY A 265 0.05 -6.70 -29.66
C GLY A 265 -1.06 -6.82 -30.72
N GLU A 266 -1.16 -5.86 -31.66
CA GLU A 266 -2.10 -5.95 -32.80
C GLU A 266 -1.68 -6.99 -33.84
N THR A 267 -0.39 -7.24 -33.99
CA THR A 267 0.16 -8.21 -34.96
C THR A 267 -0.13 -9.66 -34.54
N LEU A 268 -0.43 -9.89 -33.28
CA LEU A 268 -0.77 -11.22 -32.73
C LEU A 268 -2.27 -11.52 -32.67
N ARG A 269 -3.13 -10.56 -33.08
CA ARG A 269 -4.58 -10.71 -33.21
C ARG A 269 -4.97 -11.03 -34.64
#